data_1de8ac75cbe2e3fcefe553d811e9fb44
#
_entry.id   1de8ac75cbe2e3fcefe553d811e9fb44
#
_cell.length_a   1.000
_cell.length_b   1.000
_cell.length_c   1.000
_cell.angle_alpha   90.00
_cell.angle_beta   90.00
_cell.angle_gamma   90.00
#
_symmetry.space_group_name_H-M   'P 1'
#
loop_
_entity.id
_entity.type
_entity.pdbx_description
1 polymer ?
#
loop_
_entity_poly.entity_id
_entity_poly.type
_entity_poly.pdbx_seq_one_letter_code
_entity_poly.pdbx_strand_id
1 'polypeptide(L)'
;MSKTCKKIKRKNKKKICCVGIGCPEWKHCIHVLGDGAKYRPKRKSTLKRMKKCLTRYAKTYKKCMKRERKKSQRRKKSRKRKKYRKRRTRKKYGGNKIIAPPANTTILEQILVTSGIPQDKIAQWPKTLDKLLKEMRNKETILIENNGKIKRLVKAVDIKVYNDETEGYSLYEVGHYNQNSNGEPGEETKSRNNEGVLEKMMGEESPTTAMKRGIKEELGDKYSKNIRYLKGHPTFDIDIADVKKSDSNSYPGLPAVYNWYRDAVFIPELTENTFYNNPKTFFTKELKDDGTFKRWIKWEWRRT
;
A
#
# COMPACT_ATOMS: atom_id res chain seq x y z
N MET A 1 -10.07 35.72 -3.18
CA MET A 1 -11.55 35.91 -3.00
C MET A 1 -12.29 34.77 -3.69
N SER A 2 -12.77 33.81 -2.94
CA SER A 2 -13.53 32.67 -3.43
C SER A 2 -14.97 33.09 -3.73
N LYS A 3 -15.40 33.02 -4.98
CA LYS A 3 -16.76 33.34 -5.40
C LYS A 3 -17.61 32.08 -5.37
N THR A 4 -18.41 31.92 -4.33
CA THR A 4 -19.38 30.86 -4.13
C THR A 4 -20.53 30.96 -5.14
N CYS A 5 -20.74 29.90 -5.91
CA CYS A 5 -21.90 29.75 -6.80
C CYS A 5 -23.15 29.50 -5.95
N LYS A 6 -24.08 30.46 -5.83
CA LYS A 6 -25.38 30.28 -5.17
C LYS A 6 -26.24 29.33 -6.01
N LYS A 7 -26.74 28.26 -5.40
CA LYS A 7 -27.70 27.30 -6.00
C LYS A 7 -29.09 27.94 -6.09
N ILE A 8 -29.61 28.16 -7.29
CA ILE A 8 -31.03 28.48 -7.49
C ILE A 8 -31.75 27.16 -7.72
N LYS A 9 -32.62 26.75 -6.78
CA LYS A 9 -33.53 25.61 -6.97
C LYS A 9 -34.74 26.05 -7.78
N ARG A 10 -34.97 25.46 -8.96
CA ARG A 10 -36.25 25.50 -9.66
C ARG A 10 -36.93 24.12 -9.65
N LYS A 11 -38.26 24.09 -9.70
CA LYS A 11 -39.17 22.93 -9.54
C LYS A 11 -38.85 21.70 -10.42
N ASN A 12 -38.00 21.77 -11.43
CA ASN A 12 -37.71 20.70 -12.38
C ASN A 12 -36.26 20.17 -12.31
N LYS A 13 -35.64 20.09 -11.15
CA LYS A 13 -34.35 19.36 -10.85
C LYS A 13 -33.17 19.59 -11.84
N LYS A 14 -33.18 20.60 -12.73
CA LYS A 14 -32.02 20.94 -13.55
C LYS A 14 -31.17 21.98 -12.80
N LYS A 15 -29.97 21.60 -12.37
CA LYS A 15 -28.98 22.51 -11.78
C LYS A 15 -28.48 23.46 -12.86
N ILE A 16 -28.81 24.74 -12.75
CA ILE A 16 -28.26 25.80 -13.60
C ILE A 16 -26.94 26.26 -12.99
N CYS A 17 -25.85 26.20 -13.75
CA CYS A 17 -24.57 26.75 -13.32
C CYS A 17 -24.58 28.26 -13.54
N CYS A 18 -24.59 29.02 -12.46
CA CYS A 18 -24.38 30.47 -12.53
C CYS A 18 -22.91 30.74 -12.83
N VAL A 19 -22.62 31.41 -13.92
CA VAL A 19 -21.30 31.93 -14.24
C VAL A 19 -21.25 33.39 -13.81
N GLY A 20 -20.36 33.64 -12.83
CA GLY A 20 -20.25 34.96 -12.22
C GLY A 20 -19.80 36.06 -13.17
N ILE A 21 -20.48 37.15 -13.10
CA ILE A 21 -20.06 38.55 -13.10
C ILE A 21 -19.37 39.09 -14.34
N GLY A 22 -19.97 40.12 -14.88
CA GLY A 22 -19.43 41.09 -15.82
C GLY A 22 -20.39 41.55 -16.91
N CYS A 23 -21.63 41.08 -16.91
CA CYS A 23 -22.64 41.63 -17.80
C CYS A 23 -23.71 42.37 -16.97
N PRO A 24 -23.76 43.69 -16.98
CA PRO A 24 -24.79 44.47 -16.26
C PRO A 24 -26.22 44.09 -16.67
N GLU A 25 -26.37 43.52 -17.87
CA GLU A 25 -27.65 43.10 -18.46
C GLU A 25 -28.06 41.66 -18.13
N TRP A 26 -27.36 40.97 -17.23
CA TRP A 26 -27.58 39.57 -16.83
C TRP A 26 -29.01 39.31 -16.32
N LYS A 27 -29.58 40.21 -15.54
CA LYS A 27 -30.96 40.11 -15.05
C LYS A 27 -31.97 40.03 -16.20
N HIS A 28 -31.74 40.75 -17.29
CA HIS A 28 -32.60 40.75 -18.47
C HIS A 28 -32.49 39.43 -19.27
N CYS A 29 -31.31 38.85 -19.39
CA CYS A 29 -31.13 37.54 -20.06
C CYS A 29 -31.85 36.41 -19.35
N ILE A 30 -31.90 36.42 -18.02
CA ILE A 30 -32.60 35.40 -17.22
C ILE A 30 -34.12 35.49 -17.40
N HIS A 31 -34.69 36.69 -17.41
CA HIS A 31 -36.12 36.89 -17.65
C HIS A 31 -36.57 36.39 -19.04
N VAL A 32 -35.75 36.62 -20.07
CA VAL A 32 -36.04 36.16 -21.44
C VAL A 32 -35.98 34.64 -21.57
N LEU A 33 -35.09 33.95 -20.81
CA LEU A 33 -34.93 32.49 -20.84
C LEU A 33 -35.87 31.74 -19.86
N GLY A 34 -36.48 32.49 -18.91
CA GLY A 34 -37.25 31.87 -17.80
C GLY A 34 -38.72 31.66 -18.07
N ASP A 35 -39.39 32.53 -18.79
CA ASP A 35 -40.87 32.59 -18.81
C ASP A 35 -41.50 32.54 -20.20
N GLY A 36 -40.77 32.24 -21.27
CA GLY A 36 -41.33 32.23 -22.62
C GLY A 36 -41.95 33.61 -23.02
N ALA A 37 -41.61 34.64 -22.27
CA ALA A 37 -42.27 35.94 -22.39
C ALA A 37 -41.89 36.64 -23.68
N LYS A 38 -42.91 37.15 -24.32
CA LYS A 38 -42.93 37.90 -25.57
C LYS A 38 -42.20 39.26 -25.46
N TYR A 39 -40.90 39.28 -25.12
CA TYR A 39 -40.13 40.51 -25.11
C TYR A 39 -39.65 40.84 -26.52
N ARG A 40 -40.29 41.84 -27.17
CA ARG A 40 -39.80 42.41 -28.43
C ARG A 40 -38.96 43.64 -28.13
N PRO A 41 -37.62 43.60 -28.32
CA PRO A 41 -36.81 44.78 -28.11
C PRO A 41 -37.14 45.86 -29.16
N LYS A 42 -37.42 47.08 -28.68
CA LYS A 42 -37.80 48.24 -29.52
C LYS A 42 -36.66 48.79 -30.40
N ARG A 43 -35.40 48.40 -30.17
CA ARG A 43 -34.22 48.89 -30.93
C ARG A 43 -33.34 47.76 -31.45
N LYS A 44 -32.88 47.85 -32.70
CA LYS A 44 -31.97 46.85 -33.33
C LYS A 44 -30.67 46.68 -32.59
N SER A 45 -30.11 47.71 -31.94
CA SER A 45 -28.90 47.64 -31.10
C SER A 45 -29.07 46.74 -29.89
N THR A 46 -30.22 46.78 -29.22
CA THR A 46 -30.56 45.91 -28.07
C THR A 46 -30.66 44.46 -28.50
N LEU A 47 -31.26 44.17 -29.65
CA LEU A 47 -31.35 42.82 -30.21
C LEU A 47 -29.96 42.24 -30.51
N LYS A 48 -29.03 43.02 -31.07
CA LYS A 48 -27.65 42.60 -31.35
C LYS A 48 -26.89 42.29 -30.07
N ARG A 49 -27.06 43.10 -29.00
CA ARG A 49 -26.45 42.84 -27.68
C ARG A 49 -27.02 41.57 -27.03
N MET A 50 -28.35 41.39 -27.10
CA MET A 50 -28.99 40.16 -26.58
C MET A 50 -28.51 38.91 -27.31
N LYS A 51 -28.43 38.91 -28.65
CA LYS A 51 -27.87 37.78 -29.42
C LYS A 51 -26.45 37.46 -28.99
N LYS A 52 -25.58 38.48 -28.78
CA LYS A 52 -24.19 38.28 -28.31
C LYS A 52 -24.14 37.70 -26.89
N CYS A 53 -25.03 38.16 -25.99
CA CYS A 53 -25.16 37.63 -24.63
C CYS A 53 -25.62 36.16 -24.65
N LEU A 54 -26.64 35.81 -25.39
CA LEU A 54 -27.16 34.46 -25.56
C LEU A 54 -26.10 33.49 -26.14
N THR A 55 -25.33 33.94 -27.13
CA THR A 55 -24.25 33.13 -27.71
C THR A 55 -23.13 32.85 -26.72
N ARG A 56 -22.71 33.84 -25.93
CA ARG A 56 -21.75 33.69 -24.86
C ARG A 56 -22.27 32.75 -23.75
N TYR A 57 -23.53 32.91 -23.35
CA TYR A 57 -24.19 32.04 -22.37
C TYR A 57 -24.24 30.59 -22.86
N ALA A 58 -24.66 30.36 -24.11
CA ALA A 58 -24.71 29.02 -24.68
C ALA A 58 -23.34 28.32 -24.71
N LYS A 59 -22.27 29.06 -25.09
CA LYS A 59 -20.88 28.53 -25.04
C LYS A 59 -20.47 28.17 -23.63
N THR A 60 -20.75 29.02 -22.65
CA THR A 60 -20.41 28.83 -21.25
C THR A 60 -21.22 27.69 -20.63
N TYR A 61 -22.51 27.61 -20.94
CA TYR A 61 -23.38 26.52 -20.53
C TYR A 61 -22.90 25.17 -21.07
N LYS A 62 -22.56 25.09 -22.38
CA LYS A 62 -21.97 23.86 -22.96
C LYS A 62 -20.69 23.46 -22.27
N LYS A 63 -19.80 24.41 -21.92
CA LYS A 63 -18.55 24.16 -21.19
C LYS A 63 -18.82 23.66 -19.77
N CYS A 64 -19.81 24.22 -19.06
CA CYS A 64 -20.25 23.80 -17.74
C CYS A 64 -20.85 22.39 -17.79
N MET A 65 -21.76 22.09 -18.70
CA MET A 65 -22.36 20.77 -18.87
C MET A 65 -21.30 19.68 -19.20
N LYS A 66 -20.31 20.03 -20.04
CA LYS A 66 -19.20 19.12 -20.36
C LYS A 66 -18.36 18.80 -19.11
N ARG A 67 -18.13 19.80 -18.22
CA ARG A 67 -17.43 19.58 -16.93
C ARG A 67 -18.23 18.69 -15.98
N GLU A 68 -19.54 18.91 -15.84
CA GLU A 68 -20.41 18.12 -14.96
C GLU A 68 -20.55 16.68 -15.48
N ARG A 69 -20.65 16.45 -16.79
CA ARG A 69 -20.61 15.11 -17.40
C ARG A 69 -19.28 14.40 -17.07
N LYS A 70 -18.12 15.08 -17.19
CA LYS A 70 -16.81 14.50 -16.83
C LYS A 70 -16.74 14.16 -15.34
N LYS A 71 -17.24 15.01 -14.43
CA LYS A 71 -17.31 14.73 -12.99
C LYS A 71 -18.19 13.51 -12.69
N SER A 72 -19.36 13.43 -13.31
CA SER A 72 -20.28 12.28 -13.16
C SER A 72 -19.63 10.98 -13.65
N GLN A 73 -18.95 11.00 -14.80
CA GLN A 73 -18.22 9.84 -15.33
C GLN A 73 -17.08 9.41 -14.40
N ARG A 74 -16.31 10.38 -13.85
CA ARG A 74 -15.26 10.08 -12.85
C ARG A 74 -15.83 9.42 -11.59
N ARG A 75 -16.97 9.92 -11.07
CA ARG A 75 -17.68 9.31 -9.92
C ARG A 75 -18.17 7.89 -10.23
N LYS A 76 -18.73 7.66 -11.45
CA LYS A 76 -19.14 6.31 -11.87
C LYS A 76 -17.95 5.36 -11.99
N LYS A 77 -16.81 5.80 -12.58
CA LYS A 77 -15.57 5.02 -12.67
C LYS A 77 -15.01 4.68 -11.27
N SER A 78 -15.00 5.67 -10.34
CA SER A 78 -14.56 5.45 -8.96
C SER A 78 -15.45 4.44 -8.22
N ARG A 79 -16.79 4.53 -8.36
CA ARG A 79 -17.74 3.56 -7.79
C ARG A 79 -17.56 2.15 -8.38
N LYS A 80 -17.35 2.04 -9.72
CA LYS A 80 -17.04 0.74 -10.37
C LYS A 80 -15.73 0.17 -9.83
N ARG A 81 -14.66 0.99 -9.69
CA ARG A 81 -13.38 0.55 -9.11
C ARG A 81 -13.52 0.07 -7.67
N LYS A 82 -14.27 0.80 -6.79
CA LYS A 82 -14.56 0.35 -5.41
C LYS A 82 -15.33 -0.97 -5.38
N LYS A 83 -16.37 -1.12 -6.25
CA LYS A 83 -17.16 -2.37 -6.34
C LYS A 83 -16.32 -3.54 -6.85
N TYR A 84 -15.43 -3.30 -7.84
CA TYR A 84 -14.50 -4.30 -8.37
C TYR A 84 -13.45 -4.70 -7.32
N ARG A 85 -12.85 -3.72 -6.60
CA ARG A 85 -11.95 -3.99 -5.47
C ARG A 85 -12.63 -4.85 -4.40
N LYS A 86 -13.86 -4.51 -3.98
CA LYS A 86 -14.64 -5.29 -3.00
C LYS A 86 -14.95 -6.71 -3.49
N ARG A 87 -15.29 -6.89 -4.79
CA ARG A 87 -15.50 -8.22 -5.38
C ARG A 87 -14.20 -9.02 -5.46
N ARG A 88 -13.08 -8.38 -5.85
CA ARG A 88 -11.76 -9.03 -5.92
C ARG A 88 -11.28 -9.46 -4.53
N THR A 89 -11.49 -8.64 -3.50
CA THR A 89 -11.18 -8.99 -2.11
C THR A 89 -12.02 -10.18 -1.66
N ARG A 90 -13.34 -10.17 -1.88
CA ARG A 90 -14.22 -11.32 -1.58
C ARG A 90 -13.78 -12.60 -2.31
N LYS A 91 -13.47 -12.52 -3.61
CA LYS A 91 -13.00 -13.67 -4.41
C LYS A 91 -11.63 -14.16 -3.94
N LYS A 92 -10.73 -13.23 -3.51
CA LYS A 92 -9.39 -13.57 -3.05
C LYS A 92 -9.38 -14.29 -1.71
N TYR A 93 -10.34 -14.01 -0.82
CA TYR A 93 -10.44 -14.64 0.51
C TYR A 93 -11.56 -15.67 0.63
N GLY A 94 -12.21 -16.06 -0.50
CA GLY A 94 -13.12 -17.20 -0.55
C GLY A 94 -14.28 -17.18 0.46
N GLY A 95 -14.80 -15.99 0.80
CA GLY A 95 -15.82 -15.86 1.84
C GLY A 95 -15.28 -15.81 3.28
N ASN A 96 -13.98 -15.86 3.47
CA ASN A 96 -13.35 -15.78 4.78
C ASN A 96 -13.67 -14.45 5.48
N LYS A 97 -13.97 -14.50 6.76
CA LYS A 97 -14.17 -13.33 7.62
C LYS A 97 -12.79 -12.85 8.12
N ILE A 98 -12.50 -11.57 7.91
CA ILE A 98 -11.30 -10.95 8.49
C ILE A 98 -11.58 -10.62 9.94
N ILE A 99 -10.70 -11.07 10.84
CA ILE A 99 -10.73 -10.75 12.26
C ILE A 99 -9.96 -9.43 12.45
N ALA A 100 -10.65 -8.43 12.98
CA ALA A 100 -10.01 -7.17 13.36
C ALA A 100 -9.08 -7.40 14.56
N PRO A 101 -7.97 -6.63 14.71
CA PRO A 101 -7.13 -6.71 15.89
C PRO A 101 -7.96 -6.48 17.16
N PRO A 102 -7.96 -7.43 18.12
CA PRO A 102 -8.71 -7.27 19.37
C PRO A 102 -8.07 -6.21 20.27
N ALA A 103 -8.82 -5.79 21.32
CA ALA A 103 -8.36 -4.77 22.25
C ALA A 103 -7.12 -5.20 23.05
N ASN A 104 -7.05 -6.49 23.42
CA ASN A 104 -5.95 -7.04 24.22
C ASN A 104 -5.65 -8.51 23.84
N THR A 105 -4.61 -9.07 24.45
CA THR A 105 -4.15 -10.44 24.25
C THR A 105 -5.12 -11.48 24.80
N THR A 106 -5.84 -11.19 25.88
CA THR A 106 -6.84 -12.10 26.47
C THR A 106 -7.96 -12.41 25.46
N ILE A 107 -8.48 -11.37 24.79
CA ILE A 107 -9.50 -11.57 23.76
C ILE A 107 -8.90 -12.31 22.54
N LEU A 108 -7.66 -12.00 22.17
CA LEU A 108 -6.98 -12.72 21.08
C LEU A 108 -6.81 -14.21 21.41
N GLU A 109 -6.40 -14.54 22.61
CA GLU A 109 -6.28 -15.91 23.09
C GLU A 109 -7.60 -16.66 23.04
N GLN A 110 -8.69 -16.06 23.56
CA GLN A 110 -10.05 -16.62 23.48
C GLN A 110 -10.46 -16.93 22.04
N ILE A 111 -10.20 -16.00 21.09
CA ILE A 111 -10.49 -16.19 19.67
C ILE A 111 -9.73 -17.41 19.12
N LEU A 112 -8.45 -17.54 19.46
CA LEU A 112 -7.59 -18.64 18.99
C LEU A 112 -8.03 -19.99 19.59
N VAL A 113 -8.30 -20.02 20.89
CA VAL A 113 -8.76 -21.23 21.60
C VAL A 113 -10.12 -21.71 21.06
N THR A 114 -11.08 -20.80 20.88
CA THR A 114 -12.38 -21.10 20.28
C THR A 114 -12.24 -21.65 18.86
N SER A 115 -11.18 -21.27 18.16
CA SER A 115 -10.89 -21.76 16.80
C SER A 115 -10.11 -23.08 16.77
N GLY A 116 -9.92 -23.71 17.94
CA GLY A 116 -9.31 -25.03 18.08
C GLY A 116 -7.79 -25.03 18.19
N ILE A 117 -7.17 -23.91 18.64
CA ILE A 117 -5.74 -23.87 19.01
C ILE A 117 -5.65 -24.01 20.53
N PRO A 118 -5.07 -25.11 21.06
CA PRO A 118 -5.01 -25.34 22.51
C PRO A 118 -4.17 -24.27 23.22
N GLN A 119 -4.58 -23.89 24.44
CA GLN A 119 -3.93 -22.84 25.22
C GLN A 119 -2.49 -23.20 25.60
N ASP A 120 -2.23 -24.46 25.92
CA ASP A 120 -0.89 -24.98 26.21
C ASP A 120 0.06 -24.83 25.00
N LYS A 121 -0.46 -24.96 23.78
CA LYS A 121 0.31 -24.71 22.55
C LYS A 121 0.61 -23.23 22.36
N ILE A 122 -0.34 -22.36 22.68
CA ILE A 122 -0.14 -20.91 22.61
C ILE A 122 0.97 -20.46 23.58
N ALA A 123 0.99 -21.01 24.79
CA ALA A 123 1.99 -20.73 25.81
C ALA A 123 3.43 -21.15 25.38
N GLN A 124 3.55 -22.12 24.48
CA GLN A 124 4.82 -22.63 23.96
C GLN A 124 5.31 -21.92 22.69
N TRP A 125 4.61 -20.89 22.22
CA TRP A 125 5.01 -20.21 21.01
C TRP A 125 6.36 -19.49 21.15
N PRO A 126 7.27 -19.61 20.18
CA PRO A 126 8.50 -18.82 20.13
C PRO A 126 8.27 -17.31 20.10
N LYS A 127 7.13 -16.89 19.56
CA LYS A 127 6.65 -15.51 19.60
C LYS A 127 5.40 -15.41 20.47
N THR A 128 5.35 -14.41 21.34
CA THR A 128 4.24 -14.19 22.27
C THR A 128 2.95 -13.71 21.58
N LEU A 129 1.82 -13.81 22.28
CA LEU A 129 0.54 -13.23 21.87
C LEU A 129 0.62 -11.71 21.64
N ASP A 130 1.40 -10.99 22.48
CA ASP A 130 1.62 -9.56 22.31
C ASP A 130 2.28 -9.24 20.97
N LYS A 131 3.27 -10.06 20.57
CA LYS A 131 3.90 -9.91 19.24
C LYS A 131 2.91 -10.17 18.12
N LEU A 132 2.05 -11.19 18.23
CA LEU A 132 1.01 -11.45 17.24
C LEU A 132 0.01 -10.28 17.17
N LEU A 133 -0.43 -9.77 18.32
CA LEU A 133 -1.33 -8.63 18.38
C LEU A 133 -0.70 -7.36 17.79
N LYS A 134 0.59 -7.12 18.06
CA LYS A 134 1.36 -6.03 17.43
C LYS A 134 1.43 -6.21 15.91
N GLU A 135 1.76 -7.40 15.43
CA GLU A 135 1.77 -7.73 13.99
C GLU A 135 0.39 -7.47 13.33
N MET A 136 -0.71 -7.80 14.02
CA MET A 136 -2.07 -7.53 13.54
C MET A 136 -2.38 -6.02 13.49
N ARG A 137 -2.00 -5.26 14.52
CA ARG A 137 -2.20 -3.80 14.59
C ARG A 137 -1.40 -3.08 13.51
N ASN A 138 -0.18 -3.49 13.26
CA ASN A 138 0.68 -3.00 12.18
C ASN A 138 0.24 -3.49 10.80
N LYS A 139 -0.76 -4.39 10.74
CA LYS A 139 -1.23 -5.03 9.50
C LYS A 139 -0.15 -5.85 8.76
N GLU A 140 0.88 -6.29 9.45
CA GLU A 140 1.86 -7.25 8.96
C GLU A 140 1.25 -8.65 8.84
N THR A 141 0.25 -8.91 9.67
CA THR A 141 -0.49 -10.18 9.74
C THR A 141 -1.99 -9.90 9.80
N ILE A 142 -2.77 -10.68 9.07
CA ILE A 142 -4.24 -10.64 9.10
C ILE A 142 -4.71 -12.04 9.51
N LEU A 143 -5.56 -12.11 10.54
CA LEU A 143 -6.26 -13.34 10.85
C LEU A 143 -7.53 -13.45 10.00
N ILE A 144 -7.74 -14.60 9.39
CA ILE A 144 -8.91 -14.91 8.58
C ILE A 144 -9.60 -16.14 9.15
N GLU A 145 -10.91 -16.08 9.31
CA GLU A 145 -11.75 -17.17 9.76
C GLU A 145 -12.51 -17.78 8.59
N ASN A 146 -12.49 -19.09 8.48
CA ASN A 146 -13.29 -19.86 7.55
C ASN A 146 -13.84 -21.10 8.24
N ASN A 147 -15.15 -21.19 8.36
CA ASN A 147 -15.86 -22.31 9.01
C ASN A 147 -15.30 -22.63 10.42
N GLY A 148 -15.14 -21.61 11.26
CA GLY A 148 -14.63 -21.74 12.62
C GLY A 148 -13.11 -22.01 12.72
N LYS A 149 -12.39 -22.13 11.61
CA LYS A 149 -10.94 -22.33 11.59
C LYS A 149 -10.24 -21.01 11.25
N ILE A 150 -9.21 -20.68 12.03
CA ILE A 150 -8.40 -19.49 11.81
C ILE A 150 -7.14 -19.84 11.04
N LYS A 151 -6.79 -18.99 10.09
CA LYS A 151 -5.49 -18.96 9.42
C LYS A 151 -4.91 -17.55 9.49
N ARG A 152 -3.59 -17.49 9.54
CA ARG A 152 -2.82 -16.26 9.44
C ARG A 152 -2.51 -15.98 7.95
N LEU A 153 -2.81 -14.77 7.48
CA LEU A 153 -2.40 -14.29 6.17
C LEU A 153 -1.25 -13.30 6.35
N VAL A 154 -0.14 -13.58 5.72
CA VAL A 154 1.07 -12.75 5.71
C VAL A 154 1.39 -12.39 4.26
N LYS A 155 1.70 -11.12 4.02
CA LYS A 155 2.31 -10.67 2.77
C LYS A 155 3.77 -10.38 3.05
N ALA A 156 4.65 -10.83 2.20
CA ALA A 156 6.08 -10.59 2.36
C ALA A 156 6.74 -10.38 1.00
N VAL A 157 7.82 -9.62 0.99
CA VAL A 157 8.73 -9.53 -0.15
C VAL A 157 9.93 -10.44 0.10
N ASP A 158 10.37 -11.10 -0.94
CA ASP A 158 11.54 -11.99 -0.99
C ASP A 158 12.43 -11.47 -2.11
N ILE A 159 13.51 -10.80 -1.75
CA ILE A 159 14.35 -10.05 -2.67
C ILE A 159 15.74 -10.66 -2.73
N LYS A 160 16.04 -11.29 -3.86
CA LYS A 160 17.40 -11.72 -4.15
C LYS A 160 18.26 -10.51 -4.50
N VAL A 161 19.41 -10.42 -3.86
CA VAL A 161 20.38 -9.35 -4.10
C VAL A 161 21.60 -9.95 -4.76
N TYR A 162 21.89 -9.54 -6.00
CA TYR A 162 23.03 -10.02 -6.78
C TYR A 162 24.18 -9.01 -6.80
N ASN A 163 25.39 -9.52 -7.03
CA ASN A 163 26.59 -8.68 -7.12
C ASN A 163 26.63 -7.84 -8.41
N ASP A 164 26.00 -8.30 -9.47
CA ASP A 164 25.93 -7.65 -10.78
C ASP A 164 24.74 -8.15 -11.60
N GLU A 165 24.62 -7.69 -12.82
CA GLU A 165 23.55 -8.07 -13.76
C GLU A 165 23.72 -9.50 -14.32
N THR A 166 24.87 -10.15 -14.13
CA THR A 166 25.13 -11.53 -14.60
C THR A 166 24.73 -12.60 -13.59
N GLU A 167 24.24 -12.18 -12.41
CA GLU A 167 23.76 -13.07 -11.34
C GLU A 167 24.80 -14.08 -10.84
N GLY A 168 26.10 -13.77 -10.98
CA GLY A 168 27.17 -14.70 -10.64
C GLY A 168 27.32 -15.01 -9.16
N TYR A 169 26.92 -14.07 -8.29
CA TYR A 169 26.87 -14.23 -6.84
C TYR A 169 25.61 -13.61 -6.26
N SER A 170 25.02 -14.29 -5.28
CA SER A 170 23.90 -13.75 -4.50
C SER A 170 24.28 -13.54 -3.03
N LEU A 171 23.58 -12.62 -2.38
CA LEU A 171 23.79 -12.26 -0.98
C LEU A 171 23.00 -13.18 -0.07
N TYR A 172 23.63 -13.71 0.98
CA TYR A 172 23.02 -14.55 1.99
C TYR A 172 23.11 -13.92 3.38
N GLU A 173 22.01 -13.89 4.11
CA GLU A 173 21.97 -13.67 5.55
C GLU A 173 22.43 -14.97 6.24
N VAL A 174 23.59 -14.96 6.90
CA VAL A 174 24.18 -16.17 7.48
C VAL A 174 24.08 -16.24 9.01
N GLY A 175 23.84 -15.13 9.68
CA GLY A 175 23.65 -15.15 11.13
C GLY A 175 23.30 -13.83 11.76
N HIS A 176 22.77 -13.92 12.98
CA HIS A 176 22.54 -12.77 13.87
C HIS A 176 23.53 -12.83 15.02
N TYR A 177 24.03 -11.66 15.42
CA TYR A 177 25.03 -11.51 16.45
C TYR A 177 24.59 -10.46 17.47
N ASN A 178 24.95 -10.65 18.73
CA ASN A 178 24.83 -9.63 19.75
C ASN A 178 25.89 -8.53 19.54
N GLN A 179 25.86 -7.50 20.37
CA GLN A 179 26.90 -6.46 20.41
C GLN A 179 27.84 -6.79 21.60
N ASN A 180 29.14 -6.78 21.37
CA ASN A 180 30.16 -6.88 22.41
C ASN A 180 30.32 -5.54 23.14
N SER A 181 31.20 -5.50 24.16
CA SER A 181 31.49 -4.30 24.95
C SER A 181 32.04 -3.12 24.14
N ASN A 182 32.66 -3.40 23.00
CA ASN A 182 33.23 -2.38 22.12
C ASN A 182 32.23 -1.87 21.07
N GLY A 183 30.98 -2.33 21.08
CA GLY A 183 29.98 -1.96 20.11
C GLY A 183 30.06 -2.70 18.78
N GLU A 184 30.90 -3.71 18.67
CA GLU A 184 31.15 -4.54 17.48
C GLU A 184 30.35 -5.87 17.52
N PRO A 185 30.31 -6.66 16.43
CA PRO A 185 29.70 -7.98 16.44
C PRO A 185 30.36 -8.88 17.49
N GLY A 186 29.54 -9.44 18.39
CA GLY A 186 29.96 -10.37 19.45
C GLY A 186 29.64 -11.81 19.08
N GLU A 187 28.94 -12.53 19.98
CA GLU A 187 28.57 -13.93 19.79
C GLU A 187 27.40 -14.10 18.84
N GLU A 188 27.39 -15.19 18.09
CA GLU A 188 26.28 -15.58 17.25
C GLU A 188 25.07 -15.98 18.11
N THR A 189 23.97 -15.26 17.95
CA THR A 189 22.72 -15.54 18.66
C THR A 189 21.78 -16.42 17.86
N LYS A 190 21.95 -16.47 16.53
CA LYS A 190 21.12 -17.25 15.64
C LYS A 190 21.81 -17.49 14.30
N SER A 191 21.97 -18.75 13.94
CA SER A 191 22.40 -19.14 12.59
C SER A 191 21.26 -18.95 11.58
N ARG A 192 21.59 -18.55 10.37
CA ARG A 192 20.69 -18.29 9.26
C ARG A 192 21.26 -18.85 7.96
N ASN A 193 20.41 -19.02 6.98
CA ASN A 193 20.80 -19.38 5.61
C ASN A 193 19.71 -18.86 4.64
N ASN A 194 19.42 -17.58 4.73
CA ASN A 194 18.40 -16.95 3.87
C ASN A 194 19.08 -16.26 2.70
N GLU A 195 18.65 -16.56 1.48
CA GLU A 195 19.10 -15.84 0.29
C GLU A 195 18.36 -14.51 0.22
N GLY A 196 19.11 -13.40 0.19
CA GLY A 196 18.59 -12.05 0.04
C GLY A 196 17.87 -11.49 1.27
N VAL A 197 16.98 -10.54 1.04
CA VAL A 197 16.23 -9.78 2.06
C VAL A 197 14.79 -10.26 2.11
N LEU A 198 14.34 -10.67 3.29
CA LEU A 198 12.96 -11.14 3.54
C LEU A 198 12.24 -10.16 4.45
N GLU A 199 11.24 -9.43 3.91
CA GLU A 199 10.53 -8.42 4.69
C GLU A 199 9.00 -8.58 4.62
N LYS A 200 8.31 -8.44 5.76
CA LYS A 200 6.85 -8.43 5.80
C LYS A 200 6.31 -7.10 5.30
N MET A 201 5.26 -7.16 4.51
CA MET A 201 4.54 -5.97 4.06
C MET A 201 3.60 -5.46 5.15
N MET A 202 3.56 -4.16 5.35
CA MET A 202 2.66 -3.49 6.29
C MET A 202 1.39 -2.97 5.57
N GLY A 203 0.22 -3.36 6.02
CA GLY A 203 -1.06 -2.82 5.54
C GLY A 203 -1.25 -2.90 4.02
N GLU A 204 -1.45 -1.75 3.42
CA GLU A 204 -1.63 -1.56 1.96
C GLU A 204 -0.31 -1.16 1.26
N GLU A 205 0.81 -1.38 1.90
CA GLU A 205 2.13 -1.11 1.35
C GLU A 205 2.33 -1.81 0.00
N SER A 206 3.03 -1.15 -0.93
CA SER A 206 3.40 -1.80 -2.19
C SER A 206 4.61 -2.71 -1.99
N PRO A 207 4.78 -3.78 -2.81
CA PRO A 207 6.00 -4.61 -2.74
C PRO A 207 7.29 -3.79 -2.89
N THR A 208 7.30 -2.79 -3.77
CA THR A 208 8.45 -1.88 -3.95
C THR A 208 8.77 -1.10 -2.66
N THR A 209 7.75 -0.63 -1.94
CA THR A 209 7.95 0.11 -0.69
C THR A 209 8.48 -0.81 0.39
N ALA A 210 7.90 -2.00 0.55
CA ALA A 210 8.35 -3.01 1.50
C ALA A 210 9.80 -3.45 1.23
N MET A 211 10.16 -3.70 -0.04
CA MET A 211 11.53 -4.01 -0.44
C MET A 211 12.52 -2.92 -0.03
N LYS A 212 12.22 -1.66 -0.36
CA LYS A 212 13.10 -0.55 0.00
C LYS A 212 13.27 -0.40 1.51
N ARG A 213 12.19 -0.61 2.26
CA ARG A 213 12.21 -0.60 3.72
C ARG A 213 13.07 -1.74 4.26
N GLY A 214 12.88 -2.99 3.80
CA GLY A 214 13.68 -4.13 4.23
C GLY A 214 15.16 -3.96 3.92
N ILE A 215 15.52 -3.49 2.72
CA ILE A 215 16.92 -3.18 2.36
C ILE A 215 17.47 -2.08 3.29
N LYS A 216 16.69 -1.05 3.59
CA LYS A 216 17.11 0.01 4.51
C LYS A 216 17.34 -0.51 5.94
N GLU A 217 16.42 -1.33 6.45
CA GLU A 217 16.47 -1.84 7.81
C GLU A 217 17.59 -2.86 8.02
N GLU A 218 17.81 -3.74 7.03
CA GLU A 218 18.76 -4.85 7.16
C GLU A 218 20.16 -4.52 6.60
N LEU A 219 20.24 -3.81 5.47
CA LEU A 219 21.52 -3.48 4.83
C LEU A 219 22.01 -2.06 5.12
N GLY A 220 21.07 -1.14 5.40
CA GLY A 220 21.35 0.26 5.70
C GLY A 220 20.75 1.25 4.69
N ASP A 221 20.48 2.48 5.16
CA ASP A 221 19.76 3.51 4.40
C ASP A 221 20.40 3.85 3.05
N LYS A 222 21.73 3.90 3.00
CA LYS A 222 22.47 4.22 1.78
C LYS A 222 22.15 3.25 0.64
N TYR A 223 22.00 1.98 0.92
CA TYR A 223 21.75 0.94 -0.08
C TYR A 223 20.30 0.90 -0.59
N SER A 224 19.38 1.52 0.10
CA SER A 224 17.97 1.60 -0.32
C SER A 224 17.69 2.62 -1.43
N LYS A 225 18.66 3.49 -1.76
CA LYS A 225 18.48 4.63 -2.66
C LYS A 225 18.77 4.32 -4.12
N ASN A 226 19.76 3.47 -4.38
CA ASN A 226 20.23 3.16 -5.74
C ASN A 226 20.07 1.68 -6.08
N ILE A 227 18.80 1.21 -6.11
CA ILE A 227 18.47 -0.17 -6.42
C ILE A 227 18.21 -0.29 -7.92
N ARG A 228 18.88 -1.21 -8.59
CA ARG A 228 18.64 -1.58 -9.99
C ARG A 228 17.93 -2.93 -10.05
N TYR A 229 16.84 -2.98 -10.80
CA TYR A 229 16.10 -4.23 -11.04
C TYR A 229 16.75 -4.99 -12.19
N LEU A 230 17.00 -6.28 -12.03
CA LEU A 230 17.64 -7.08 -13.08
C LEU A 230 16.81 -7.17 -14.36
N LYS A 231 15.49 -7.12 -14.24
CA LYS A 231 14.57 -7.01 -15.40
C LYS A 231 14.31 -5.56 -15.86
N GLY A 232 15.13 -4.60 -15.42
CA GLY A 232 14.99 -3.18 -15.74
C GLY A 232 13.84 -2.44 -15.05
N HIS A 233 12.88 -3.14 -14.46
CA HIS A 233 11.75 -2.60 -13.72
C HIS A 233 11.23 -3.62 -12.69
N PRO A 234 10.52 -3.19 -11.63
CA PRO A 234 9.98 -4.10 -10.64
C PRO A 234 8.89 -5.00 -11.24
N THR A 235 9.10 -6.32 -11.18
CA THR A 235 8.17 -7.32 -11.74
C THR A 235 7.34 -8.02 -10.67
N PHE A 236 7.92 -8.31 -9.52
CA PHE A 236 7.32 -9.00 -8.38
C PHE A 236 6.45 -10.20 -8.77
N ASP A 237 7.07 -11.31 -9.07
CA ASP A 237 6.38 -12.58 -9.22
C ASP A 237 5.70 -12.95 -7.90
N ILE A 238 4.44 -13.41 -7.99
CA ILE A 238 3.63 -13.71 -6.81
C ILE A 238 3.54 -15.21 -6.63
N ASP A 239 4.01 -15.69 -5.50
CA ASP A 239 3.83 -17.06 -5.04
C ASP A 239 2.97 -17.11 -3.79
N ILE A 240 2.09 -18.11 -3.70
CA ILE A 240 1.19 -18.31 -2.56
C ILE A 240 1.49 -19.67 -1.93
N ALA A 241 2.11 -19.63 -0.76
CA ALA A 241 2.41 -20.82 0.03
C ALA A 241 1.44 -20.97 1.20
N ASP A 242 0.78 -22.13 1.30
CA ASP A 242 -0.07 -22.51 2.44
C ASP A 242 0.77 -23.37 3.43
N VAL A 243 1.15 -22.77 4.54
CA VAL A 243 1.95 -23.41 5.58
C VAL A 243 1.02 -24.16 6.53
N LYS A 244 1.23 -25.47 6.68
CA LYS A 244 0.45 -26.33 7.58
C LYS A 244 0.63 -25.90 9.04
N LYS A 245 -0.31 -26.33 9.90
CA LYS A 245 -0.28 -26.01 11.35
C LYS A 245 1.02 -26.41 12.06
N SER A 246 1.61 -27.54 11.66
CA SER A 246 2.85 -28.07 12.25
C SER A 246 4.09 -27.26 11.87
N ASP A 247 4.06 -26.52 10.77
CA ASP A 247 5.25 -25.98 10.13
C ASP A 247 5.44 -24.47 10.39
N SER A 248 4.63 -23.88 11.27
CA SER A 248 4.76 -22.46 11.62
C SER A 248 5.87 -22.27 12.67
N ASN A 249 7.03 -21.79 12.24
CA ASN A 249 8.16 -21.52 13.13
C ASN A 249 7.89 -20.43 14.20
N SER A 250 6.96 -19.52 13.95
CA SER A 250 6.67 -18.40 14.87
C SER A 250 5.51 -18.71 15.82
N TYR A 251 4.50 -19.44 15.32
CA TYR A 251 3.23 -19.71 16.00
C TYR A 251 2.80 -21.16 15.69
N PRO A 252 3.47 -22.17 16.25
CA PRO A 252 3.15 -23.58 16.00
C PRO A 252 1.69 -23.88 16.30
N GLY A 253 1.01 -24.59 15.39
CA GLY A 253 -0.43 -24.86 15.52
C GLY A 253 -1.34 -23.79 14.89
N LEU A 254 -0.86 -22.59 14.54
CA LEU A 254 -1.60 -21.58 13.80
C LEU A 254 -1.21 -21.63 12.32
N PRO A 255 -2.09 -22.14 11.42
CA PRO A 255 -1.79 -22.21 10.00
C PRO A 255 -1.57 -20.83 9.41
N ALA A 256 -0.69 -20.72 8.42
CA ALA A 256 -0.43 -19.46 7.73
C ALA A 256 -0.51 -19.62 6.21
N VAL A 257 -0.95 -18.56 5.56
CA VAL A 257 -0.87 -18.38 4.10
C VAL A 257 0.05 -17.23 3.84
N TYR A 258 1.14 -17.47 3.12
CA TYR A 258 2.08 -16.46 2.71
C TYR A 258 1.82 -16.07 1.25
N ASN A 259 1.69 -14.77 1.00
CA ASN A 259 1.76 -14.21 -0.34
C ASN A 259 3.16 -13.61 -0.50
N TRP A 260 4.05 -14.36 -1.13
CA TRP A 260 5.40 -13.91 -1.45
C TRP A 260 5.39 -13.07 -2.72
N TYR A 261 6.03 -11.92 -2.65
CA TYR A 261 6.31 -11.05 -3.79
C TYR A 261 7.81 -11.10 -4.04
N ARG A 262 8.23 -11.84 -5.07
CA ARG A 262 9.63 -12.10 -5.38
C ARG A 262 10.13 -11.20 -6.47
N ASP A 263 11.33 -10.66 -6.30
CA ASP A 263 12.05 -9.93 -7.34
C ASP A 263 13.56 -10.09 -7.11
N ALA A 264 14.35 -9.67 -8.09
CA ALA A 264 15.80 -9.73 -8.07
C ALA A 264 16.38 -8.34 -8.36
N VAL A 265 17.37 -7.95 -7.57
CA VAL A 265 17.97 -6.62 -7.65
C VAL A 265 19.48 -6.68 -7.61
N PHE A 266 20.10 -5.63 -8.12
CA PHE A 266 21.50 -5.30 -7.99
C PHE A 266 21.65 -3.94 -7.30
N ILE A 267 22.56 -3.84 -6.34
CA ILE A 267 22.84 -2.60 -5.60
C ILE A 267 24.32 -2.26 -5.79
N PRO A 268 24.67 -1.40 -6.76
CA PRO A 268 26.06 -1.11 -7.13
C PRO A 268 26.93 -0.75 -5.94
N GLU A 269 26.47 0.19 -5.11
CA GLU A 269 27.21 0.68 -3.95
C GLU A 269 27.46 -0.41 -2.89
N LEU A 270 26.52 -1.36 -2.73
CA LEU A 270 26.72 -2.51 -1.85
C LEU A 270 27.83 -3.42 -2.38
N THR A 271 27.79 -3.72 -3.68
CA THR A 271 28.80 -4.55 -4.34
C THR A 271 30.19 -3.91 -4.27
N GLU A 272 30.31 -2.63 -4.59
CA GLU A 272 31.56 -1.89 -4.49
C GLU A 272 32.16 -1.93 -3.09
N ASN A 273 31.32 -1.80 -2.06
CA ASN A 273 31.77 -1.76 -0.67
C ASN A 273 32.07 -3.12 -0.06
N THR A 274 31.46 -4.22 -0.57
CA THR A 274 31.48 -5.50 0.15
C THR A 274 31.90 -6.71 -0.70
N PHE A 275 31.63 -6.72 -2.00
CA PHE A 275 31.90 -7.88 -2.85
C PHE A 275 33.38 -8.02 -3.22
N TYR A 276 34.04 -6.91 -3.59
CA TYR A 276 35.44 -6.89 -4.01
C TYR A 276 36.40 -7.00 -2.85
N ASN A 277 35.92 -6.85 -1.61
CA ASN A 277 36.72 -7.06 -0.41
C ASN A 277 36.84 -8.55 -0.09
N ASN A 278 37.96 -8.95 0.51
CA ASN A 278 38.17 -10.32 0.97
C ASN A 278 38.32 -10.33 2.52
N PRO A 279 37.55 -11.10 3.29
CA PRO A 279 36.57 -12.09 2.83
C PRO A 279 35.29 -11.41 2.30
N LYS A 280 34.56 -12.11 1.42
CA LYS A 280 33.27 -11.66 0.87
C LYS A 280 32.13 -11.74 1.91
N THR A 281 32.43 -11.37 3.13
CA THR A 281 31.52 -11.33 4.27
C THR A 281 31.58 -9.95 4.92
N PHE A 282 30.45 -9.49 5.41
CA PHE A 282 30.38 -8.22 6.11
C PHE A 282 29.24 -8.23 7.14
N PHE A 283 29.22 -7.23 8.00
CA PHE A 283 28.17 -7.03 8.98
C PHE A 283 27.40 -5.75 8.73
N THR A 284 26.10 -5.80 8.99
CA THR A 284 25.23 -4.63 9.06
C THR A 284 24.57 -4.52 10.42
N LYS A 285 24.29 -3.30 10.83
CA LYS A 285 23.63 -3.02 12.11
C LYS A 285 22.13 -2.82 11.90
N GLU A 286 21.33 -3.70 12.48
CA GLU A 286 19.87 -3.49 12.50
C GLU A 286 19.48 -2.71 13.76
N LEU A 287 18.66 -1.69 13.57
CA LEU A 287 18.12 -0.86 14.65
C LEU A 287 16.65 -1.19 14.86
N LYS A 288 16.13 -0.92 16.07
CA LYS A 288 14.69 -0.94 16.37
C LYS A 288 14.03 0.33 15.85
N ASP A 289 12.68 0.37 15.89
CA ASP A 289 11.86 1.53 15.49
C ASP A 289 12.24 2.83 16.24
N ASP A 290 12.75 2.70 17.47
CA ASP A 290 13.21 3.79 18.33
C ASP A 290 14.67 4.22 18.08
N GLY A 291 15.33 3.63 17.07
CA GLY A 291 16.72 3.88 16.74
C GLY A 291 17.75 3.17 17.63
N THR A 292 17.30 2.44 18.66
CA THR A 292 18.22 1.67 19.50
C THR A 292 18.73 0.41 18.78
N PHE A 293 19.89 -0.08 19.21
CA PHE A 293 20.49 -1.29 18.67
C PHE A 293 19.57 -2.49 18.83
N LYS A 294 19.43 -3.28 17.78
CA LYS A 294 18.68 -4.55 17.81
C LYS A 294 19.62 -5.75 17.72
N ARG A 295 20.46 -5.79 16.70
CA ARG A 295 21.43 -6.85 16.46
C ARG A 295 22.39 -6.48 15.32
N TRP A 296 23.49 -7.23 15.21
CA TRP A 296 24.28 -7.31 14.02
C TRP A 296 23.78 -8.45 13.13
N ILE A 297 23.79 -8.25 11.80
CA ILE A 297 23.48 -9.25 10.79
C ILE A 297 24.75 -9.50 9.99
N LYS A 298 25.16 -10.78 9.90
CA LYS A 298 26.27 -11.20 9.06
C LYS A 298 25.75 -11.60 7.69
N TRP A 299 26.38 -11.09 6.66
CA TRP A 299 26.12 -11.34 5.26
C TRP A 299 27.30 -12.00 4.57
N GLU A 300 27.00 -12.82 3.55
CA GLU A 300 28.00 -13.52 2.76
C GLU A 300 27.59 -13.54 1.28
N TRP A 301 28.52 -13.20 0.39
CA TRP A 301 28.35 -13.38 -1.03
C TRP A 301 28.69 -14.82 -1.42
N ARG A 302 27.74 -15.55 -1.99
CA ARG A 302 27.89 -16.93 -2.44
C ARG A 302 27.66 -17.05 -3.93
N ARG A 303 28.40 -17.93 -4.57
CA ARG A 303 28.21 -18.25 -5.99
C ARG A 303 26.85 -18.90 -6.18
N THR A 304 26.10 -18.44 -7.20
CA THR A 304 24.79 -18.99 -7.60
C THR A 304 24.90 -20.26 -8.41
#